data_ac0bb2b98777121f9ddea0afe3c5303f
#
_entry.id   ac0bb2b98777121f9ddea0afe3c5303f
#
_cell.length_a   1.000
_cell.length_b   1.000
_cell.length_c   1.000
_cell.angle_alpha   90.00
_cell.angle_beta   90.00
_cell.angle_gamma   90.00
#
_symmetry.space_group_name_H-M   'P 1'
#
loop_
_entity.id
_entity.type
_entity.pdbx_description
1 polymer ?
#
loop_
_entity_poly.entity_id
_entity_poly.type
_entity_poly.pdbx_seq_one_letter_code
_entity_poly.pdbx_strand_id
1 'polypeptide(L)'
;MHHLPLTHHHNLKEHEMHRVFYGIVPFEFGASLLYFRKKGIAQQLMHNLKYKNQQEIGTFLGDVFSKNVLDLAVFNDIDVIIPVPLHKKRFHERGYNQVTTFCEALEKNLAIPIIDSVLVKSINLKSQIQKSKENRLETNKNVFSIENAHKIEGKHVLLVDDIFTTGATIEACAKEILKIKNTRISIVTMAYTQS
;
A
#
# COMPACT_ATOMS: atom_id res chain seq x y z
N MET A 1 4.47 -3.12 29.42
CA MET A 1 4.55 -3.54 28.01
C MET A 1 3.41 -2.87 27.27
N HIS A 2 3.68 -1.92 26.37
CA HIS A 2 2.63 -1.35 25.53
C HIS A 2 2.30 -2.36 24.43
N HIS A 3 1.08 -2.88 24.43
CA HIS A 3 0.62 -3.76 23.36
C HIS A 3 0.40 -2.96 22.07
N LEU A 4 0.85 -3.48 20.93
CA LEU A 4 0.52 -2.90 19.62
C LEU A 4 -1.00 -2.90 19.45
N PRO A 5 -1.59 -1.80 18.94
CA PRO A 5 -3.02 -1.73 18.65
C PRO A 5 -3.34 -2.48 17.35
N LEU A 6 -3.25 -3.81 17.37
CA LEU A 6 -3.52 -4.66 16.22
C LEU A 6 -4.99 -4.56 15.80
N THR A 7 -5.26 -4.53 14.49
CA THR A 7 -6.61 -4.50 13.94
C THR A 7 -7.26 -5.88 13.92
N HIS A 8 -6.45 -6.94 13.78
CA HIS A 8 -6.89 -8.31 13.50
C HIS A 8 -7.75 -8.44 12.23
N HIS A 9 -7.63 -7.50 11.27
CA HIS A 9 -8.37 -7.52 10.00
C HIS A 9 -8.19 -8.84 9.24
N HIS A 10 -7.03 -9.49 9.34
CA HIS A 10 -6.74 -10.77 8.72
C HIS A 10 -7.68 -11.91 9.17
N ASN A 11 -8.35 -11.76 10.31
CA ASN A 11 -9.32 -12.72 10.85
C ASN A 11 -10.78 -12.35 10.53
N LEU A 12 -11.03 -11.20 9.90
CA LEU A 12 -12.36 -10.70 9.62
C LEU A 12 -12.74 -10.94 8.16
N LYS A 13 -13.94 -11.48 7.91
CA LYS A 13 -14.47 -11.62 6.54
C LYS A 13 -14.74 -10.26 5.90
N GLU A 14 -15.20 -9.29 6.69
CA GLU A 14 -15.49 -7.94 6.25
C GLU A 14 -15.02 -6.93 7.29
N HIS A 15 -14.45 -5.84 6.83
CA HIS A 15 -14.04 -4.70 7.63
C HIS A 15 -14.07 -3.42 6.77
N GLU A 16 -13.61 -2.30 7.29
CA GLU A 16 -13.75 -0.97 6.65
C GLU A 16 -13.17 -0.90 5.25
N MET A 17 -12.08 -1.61 4.95
CA MET A 17 -11.49 -1.63 3.61
C MET A 17 -12.46 -2.21 2.58
N HIS A 18 -13.20 -3.28 2.94
CA HIS A 18 -14.24 -3.86 2.08
C HIS A 18 -15.36 -2.85 1.81
N ARG A 19 -15.81 -2.10 2.82
CA ARG A 19 -16.85 -1.08 2.66
C ARG A 19 -16.41 0.07 1.76
N VAL A 20 -15.16 0.55 1.93
CA VAL A 20 -14.62 1.66 1.15
C VAL A 20 -14.48 1.28 -0.33
N PHE A 21 -14.05 0.05 -0.62
CA PHE A 21 -13.81 -0.38 -1.99
C PHE A 21 -14.97 -1.12 -2.64
N TYR A 22 -16.09 -1.29 -1.93
CA TYR A 22 -17.28 -1.98 -2.45
C TYR A 22 -17.73 -1.37 -3.78
N GLY A 23 -17.79 -2.20 -4.84
CA GLY A 23 -18.17 -1.75 -6.19
C GLY A 23 -17.16 -0.84 -6.91
N ILE A 24 -15.99 -0.53 -6.30
CA ILE A 24 -14.97 0.38 -6.84
C ILE A 24 -13.71 -0.37 -7.27
N VAL A 25 -13.20 -1.23 -6.38
CA VAL A 25 -11.98 -2.02 -6.59
C VAL A 25 -12.25 -3.45 -6.12
N PRO A 26 -12.29 -4.43 -7.03
CA PRO A 26 -12.31 -5.83 -6.63
C PRO A 26 -10.94 -6.22 -6.06
N PHE A 27 -10.92 -6.90 -4.91
CA PHE A 27 -9.72 -7.46 -4.30
C PHE A 27 -10.03 -8.74 -3.56
N GLU A 28 -9.05 -9.66 -3.49
CA GLU A 28 -9.21 -10.99 -2.91
C GLU A 28 -9.05 -10.96 -1.38
N PHE A 29 -8.12 -10.17 -0.88
CA PHE A 29 -7.81 -10.02 0.54
C PHE A 29 -7.42 -8.59 0.85
N GLY A 30 -7.83 -8.10 2.02
CA GLY A 30 -7.44 -6.80 2.53
C GLY A 30 -7.14 -6.84 4.02
N ALA A 31 -6.04 -6.20 4.47
CA ALA A 31 -5.77 -6.04 5.88
C ALA A 31 -4.90 -4.82 6.18
N SER A 32 -5.13 -4.23 7.33
CA SER A 32 -4.20 -3.27 7.96
C SER A 32 -3.69 -3.87 9.25
N LEU A 33 -2.41 -3.67 9.58
CA LEU A 33 -1.84 -4.26 10.80
C LEU A 33 -2.28 -3.52 12.06
N LEU A 34 -2.17 -2.18 12.09
CA LEU A 34 -2.38 -1.37 13.28
C LEU A 34 -3.56 -0.41 13.14
N TYR A 35 -4.29 -0.18 14.23
CA TYR A 35 -5.16 0.98 14.35
C TYR A 35 -4.33 2.25 14.55
N PHE A 36 -4.49 3.22 13.64
CA PHE A 36 -3.86 4.53 13.74
C PHE A 36 -4.78 5.49 14.52
N ARG A 37 -4.34 5.86 15.72
CA ARG A 37 -5.02 6.87 16.54
C ARG A 37 -4.08 8.04 16.79
N LYS A 38 -4.63 9.28 16.82
CA LYS A 38 -3.87 10.47 17.21
C LYS A 38 -3.29 10.27 18.61
N LYS A 39 -2.02 10.68 18.79
CA LYS A 39 -1.25 10.54 20.04
C LYS A 39 -1.04 9.09 20.49
N GLY A 40 -1.38 8.11 19.64
CA GLY A 40 -1.18 6.69 19.91
C GLY A 40 0.20 6.18 19.45
N ILE A 41 0.54 4.95 19.88
CA ILE A 41 1.82 4.31 19.54
C ILE A 41 1.99 4.12 18.03
N ALA A 42 0.92 3.78 17.29
CA ALA A 42 0.98 3.64 15.84
C ALA A 42 1.38 4.96 15.16
N GLN A 43 0.88 6.12 15.64
CA GLN A 43 1.31 7.42 15.12
C GLN A 43 2.80 7.66 15.37
N GLN A 44 3.31 7.32 16.54
CA GLN A 44 4.73 7.48 16.87
C GLN A 44 5.61 6.60 15.99
N LEU A 45 5.24 5.33 15.80
CA LEU A 45 5.95 4.40 14.93
C LEU A 45 5.98 4.91 13.48
N MET A 46 4.83 5.30 12.92
CA MET A 46 4.75 5.84 11.57
C MET A 46 5.51 7.16 11.41
N HIS A 47 5.50 8.03 12.43
CA HIS A 47 6.27 9.27 12.42
C HIS A 47 7.78 9.00 12.44
N ASN A 48 8.24 8.10 13.30
CA ASN A 48 9.65 7.74 13.40
C ASN A 48 10.14 7.07 12.12
N LEU A 49 9.36 6.15 11.55
CA LEU A 49 9.63 5.52 10.26
C LEU A 49 9.70 6.57 9.13
N LYS A 50 8.84 7.59 9.12
CA LYS A 50 8.77 8.60 8.04
C LYS A 50 9.80 9.73 8.16
N TYR A 51 10.22 10.07 9.39
CA TYR A 51 10.95 11.34 9.64
C TYR A 51 12.17 11.20 10.54
N LYS A 52 12.41 10.04 11.15
CA LYS A 52 13.53 9.79 12.06
C LYS A 52 14.51 8.72 11.55
N ASN A 53 14.34 8.30 10.29
CA ASN A 53 15.14 7.25 9.65
C ASN A 53 15.20 5.92 10.43
N GLN A 54 14.16 5.63 11.23
CA GLN A 54 14.06 4.38 11.98
C GLN A 54 13.42 3.29 11.09
N GLN A 55 14.15 2.84 10.08
CA GLN A 55 13.67 1.90 9.08
C GLN A 55 13.42 0.50 9.66
N GLU A 56 14.09 0.13 10.76
CA GLU A 56 13.88 -1.10 11.53
C GLU A 56 12.42 -1.27 12.02
N ILE A 57 11.68 -0.17 12.15
CA ILE A 57 10.25 -0.21 12.46
C ILE A 57 9.47 -0.92 11.34
N GLY A 58 9.80 -0.65 10.08
CA GLY A 58 9.17 -1.33 8.94
C GLY A 58 9.42 -2.83 8.99
N THR A 59 10.68 -3.25 9.20
CA THR A 59 11.05 -4.66 9.36
C THR A 59 10.29 -5.32 10.51
N PHE A 60 10.27 -4.70 11.68
CA PHE A 60 9.54 -5.21 12.84
C PHE A 60 8.04 -5.39 12.57
N LEU A 61 7.40 -4.39 11.95
CA LEU A 61 5.97 -4.48 11.62
C LEU A 61 5.70 -5.55 10.56
N GLY A 62 6.60 -5.71 9.58
CA GLY A 62 6.53 -6.77 8.58
C GLY A 62 6.65 -8.17 9.19
N ASP A 63 7.57 -8.34 10.13
CA ASP A 63 7.71 -9.61 10.88
C ASP A 63 6.46 -9.93 11.69
N VAL A 64 5.87 -8.92 12.36
CA VAL A 64 4.61 -9.10 13.11
C VAL A 64 3.46 -9.44 12.17
N PHE A 65 3.33 -8.74 11.03
CA PHE A 65 2.28 -9.00 10.06
C PHE A 65 2.40 -10.41 9.47
N SER A 66 3.59 -10.79 9.02
CA SER A 66 3.85 -12.11 8.41
C SER A 66 3.45 -13.26 9.33
N LYS A 67 3.78 -13.17 10.62
CA LYS A 67 3.38 -14.18 11.62
C LYS A 67 1.87 -14.33 11.76
N ASN A 68 1.12 -13.24 11.56
CA ASN A 68 -0.34 -13.25 11.67
C ASN A 68 -1.03 -13.83 10.42
N VAL A 69 -0.35 -13.88 9.28
CA VAL A 69 -0.96 -14.28 8.00
C VAL A 69 -0.35 -15.53 7.39
N LEU A 70 0.70 -16.08 7.99
CA LEU A 70 1.46 -17.21 7.45
C LEU A 70 0.59 -18.42 7.09
N ASP A 71 -0.44 -18.69 7.90
CA ASP A 71 -1.33 -19.83 7.72
C ASP A 71 -2.56 -19.52 6.85
N LEU A 72 -2.69 -18.30 6.33
CA LEU A 72 -3.80 -17.94 5.47
C LEU A 72 -3.56 -18.41 4.04
N ALA A 73 -4.46 -19.26 3.52
CA ALA A 73 -4.35 -19.85 2.19
C ALA A 73 -4.17 -18.80 1.06
N VAL A 74 -4.74 -17.61 1.19
CA VAL A 74 -4.62 -16.56 0.18
C VAL A 74 -3.16 -16.14 -0.07
N PHE A 75 -2.27 -16.24 0.94
CA PHE A 75 -0.86 -15.89 0.78
C PHE A 75 -0.07 -16.91 -0.03
N ASN A 76 -0.56 -18.16 -0.18
CA ASN A 76 0.03 -19.15 -1.06
C ASN A 76 -0.23 -18.84 -2.55
N ASP A 77 -1.23 -18.02 -2.84
CA ASP A 77 -1.66 -17.65 -4.18
C ASP A 77 -1.09 -16.31 -4.66
N ILE A 78 -0.43 -15.55 -3.77
CA ILE A 78 0.17 -14.26 -4.11
C ILE A 78 1.49 -14.49 -4.82
N ASP A 79 1.63 -13.93 -6.02
CA ASP A 79 2.82 -14.09 -6.87
C ASP A 79 3.87 -13.01 -6.64
N VAL A 80 3.46 -11.79 -6.20
CA VAL A 80 4.35 -10.63 -6.17
C VAL A 80 3.88 -9.55 -5.22
N ILE A 81 4.81 -8.90 -4.53
CA ILE A 81 4.58 -7.69 -3.73
C ILE A 81 4.90 -6.46 -4.56
N ILE A 82 3.99 -5.49 -4.60
CA ILE A 82 4.20 -4.17 -5.20
C ILE A 82 4.03 -3.09 -4.13
N PRO A 83 5.13 -2.42 -3.73
CA PRO A 83 5.04 -1.27 -2.85
C PRO A 83 4.42 -0.08 -3.58
N VAL A 84 3.52 0.66 -2.91
CA VAL A 84 3.02 1.93 -3.42
C VAL A 84 4.18 2.92 -3.55
N PRO A 85 4.42 3.49 -4.75
CA PRO A 85 5.58 4.35 -4.98
C PRO A 85 5.42 5.71 -4.30
N LEU A 86 6.50 6.16 -3.67
CA LEU A 86 6.58 7.47 -3.07
C LEU A 86 6.77 8.55 -4.14
N HIS A 87 6.17 9.73 -3.94
CA HIS A 87 6.43 10.87 -4.81
C HIS A 87 7.91 11.27 -4.77
N LYS A 88 8.54 11.58 -5.93
CA LYS A 88 9.96 11.93 -6.06
C LYS A 88 10.43 12.98 -5.04
N LYS A 89 9.64 14.03 -4.79
CA LYS A 89 9.96 15.04 -3.78
C LYS A 89 10.07 14.42 -2.38
N ARG A 90 9.11 13.58 -1.98
CA ARG A 90 9.15 12.92 -0.67
C ARG A 90 10.27 11.87 -0.57
N PHE A 91 10.59 11.21 -1.69
CA PHE A 91 11.74 10.32 -1.74
C PHE A 91 13.06 11.09 -1.53
N HIS A 92 13.21 12.25 -2.16
CA HIS A 92 14.37 13.14 -1.95
C HIS A 92 14.47 13.64 -0.49
N GLU A 93 13.33 14.00 0.12
CA GLU A 93 13.28 14.48 1.50
C GLU A 93 13.58 13.38 2.53
N ARG A 94 13.19 12.14 2.25
CA ARG A 94 13.30 11.00 3.18
C ARG A 94 14.50 10.09 2.91
N GLY A 95 14.98 10.05 1.66
CA GLY A 95 16.02 9.15 1.20
C GLY A 95 15.55 7.70 0.91
N TYR A 96 14.31 7.35 1.28
CA TYR A 96 13.75 6.00 1.13
C TYR A 96 12.22 6.02 1.05
N ASN A 97 11.65 4.92 0.54
CA ASN A 97 10.20 4.66 0.63
C ASN A 97 9.91 3.92 1.94
N GLN A 98 9.04 4.49 2.78
CA GLN A 98 8.73 3.97 4.12
C GLN A 98 8.14 2.55 4.13
N VAL A 99 7.61 2.06 3.02
CA VAL A 99 7.09 0.68 2.92
C VAL A 99 8.16 -0.35 2.54
N THR A 100 9.37 0.08 2.14
CA THR A 100 10.41 -0.81 1.65
C THR A 100 10.76 -1.89 2.65
N THR A 101 11.19 -1.53 3.86
CA THR A 101 11.63 -2.51 4.87
C THR A 101 10.50 -3.40 5.39
N PHE A 102 9.25 -2.91 5.33
CA PHE A 102 8.07 -3.73 5.58
C PHE A 102 7.89 -4.78 4.48
N CYS A 103 7.97 -4.38 3.20
CA CYS A 103 7.90 -5.32 2.07
C CYS A 103 9.05 -6.34 2.09
N GLU A 104 10.28 -5.92 2.40
CA GLU A 104 11.44 -6.83 2.53
C GLU A 104 11.23 -7.89 3.62
N ALA A 105 10.61 -7.52 4.73
CA ALA A 105 10.25 -8.49 5.77
C ALA A 105 9.14 -9.45 5.30
N LEU A 106 8.14 -8.97 4.54
CA LEU A 106 7.13 -9.83 3.91
C LEU A 106 7.77 -10.80 2.90
N GLU A 107 8.63 -10.31 2.01
CA GLU A 107 9.37 -11.13 1.03
C GLU A 107 10.13 -12.25 1.71
N LYS A 108 10.90 -11.90 2.74
CA LYS A 108 11.71 -12.86 3.51
C LYS A 108 10.86 -13.93 4.20
N ASN A 109 9.76 -13.52 4.84
CA ASN A 109 8.99 -14.41 5.71
C ASN A 109 7.92 -15.22 4.95
N LEU A 110 7.41 -14.70 3.84
CA LEU A 110 6.35 -15.31 3.03
C LEU A 110 6.86 -15.88 1.70
N ALA A 111 8.13 -15.66 1.38
CA ALA A 111 8.78 -16.06 0.12
C ALA A 111 8.08 -15.50 -1.14
N ILE A 112 7.49 -14.29 -1.05
CA ILE A 112 6.82 -13.60 -2.15
C ILE A 112 7.74 -12.49 -2.66
N PRO A 113 8.20 -12.52 -3.93
CA PRO A 113 9.17 -11.55 -4.44
C PRO A 113 8.60 -10.13 -4.56
N ILE A 114 9.46 -9.12 -4.39
CA ILE A 114 9.11 -7.71 -4.59
C ILE A 114 9.40 -7.29 -6.03
N ILE A 115 8.47 -6.55 -6.65
CA ILE A 115 8.71 -5.82 -7.90
C ILE A 115 8.31 -4.35 -7.70
N ASP A 116 9.28 -3.46 -7.58
CA ASP A 116 9.10 -2.02 -7.39
C ASP A 116 9.11 -1.20 -8.69
N SER A 117 9.44 -1.84 -9.82
CA SER A 117 9.63 -1.21 -11.14
C SER A 117 8.38 -1.26 -12.03
N VAL A 118 7.23 -1.69 -11.51
CA VAL A 118 5.99 -1.83 -12.28
C VAL A 118 5.05 -0.66 -12.05
N LEU A 119 4.81 -0.31 -10.81
CA LEU A 119 3.93 0.81 -10.45
C LEU A 119 4.78 2.06 -10.23
N VAL A 120 4.59 3.09 -11.02
CA VAL A 120 5.33 4.35 -10.92
C VAL A 120 4.41 5.53 -10.66
N LYS A 121 4.89 6.48 -9.87
CA LYS A 121 4.15 7.73 -9.63
C LYS A 121 4.56 8.76 -10.67
N SER A 122 3.66 9.04 -11.62
CA SER A 122 3.90 10.01 -12.70
C SER A 122 3.94 11.44 -12.14
N ILE A 123 4.93 12.21 -12.60
CA ILE A 123 4.96 13.66 -12.37
C ILE A 123 4.08 14.27 -13.46
N ASN A 124 2.89 14.71 -13.12
CA ASN A 124 2.09 15.50 -14.05
C ASN A 124 2.71 16.91 -14.22
N LEU A 125 3.68 17.05 -15.12
CA LEU A 125 4.25 18.34 -15.52
C LEU A 125 3.20 19.27 -16.15
N LYS A 126 2.07 18.74 -16.64
CA LYS A 126 1.00 19.53 -17.26
C LYS A 126 0.11 20.31 -16.28
N SER A 127 0.08 19.94 -15.01
CA SER A 127 -0.76 20.65 -14.01
C SER A 127 -0.16 21.99 -13.54
N GLN A 128 1.09 22.31 -13.86
CA GLN A 128 1.72 23.58 -13.51
C GLN A 128 1.54 24.67 -14.58
N ILE A 129 1.18 24.31 -15.82
CA ILE A 129 1.17 25.27 -16.95
C ILE A 129 -0.23 25.79 -17.29
N GLN A 130 -1.31 25.13 -16.86
CA GLN A 130 -2.68 25.58 -17.17
C GLN A 130 -3.54 25.77 -15.91
N LYS A 131 -3.28 26.82 -15.16
CA LYS A 131 -4.25 27.41 -14.23
C LYS A 131 -5.19 28.36 -14.99
N SER A 132 -5.96 27.86 -15.94
CA SER A 132 -7.14 28.54 -16.45
C SER A 132 -8.39 27.94 -15.77
N LYS A 133 -9.32 28.85 -15.40
CA LYS A 133 -10.48 28.57 -14.53
C LYS A 133 -11.51 27.57 -15.06
N GLU A 134 -11.37 27.03 -16.27
CA GLU A 134 -12.45 26.31 -16.96
C GLU A 134 -12.38 24.79 -16.92
N ASN A 135 -11.32 24.15 -16.39
CA ASN A 135 -11.17 22.68 -16.43
C ASN A 135 -11.04 22.05 -15.02
N ARG A 136 -11.93 22.40 -14.08
CA ARG A 136 -11.96 21.76 -12.75
C ARG A 136 -12.47 20.32 -12.75
N LEU A 137 -13.04 19.82 -13.84
CA LEU A 137 -13.66 18.50 -13.94
C LEU A 137 -12.75 17.40 -14.52
N GLU A 138 -11.58 17.73 -15.08
CA GLU A 138 -10.65 16.76 -15.67
C GLU A 138 -9.31 16.56 -14.93
N THR A 139 -9.17 17.10 -13.72
CA THR A 139 -7.89 17.12 -12.98
C THR A 139 -7.52 15.81 -12.26
N ASN A 140 -8.23 14.71 -12.50
CA ASN A 140 -7.87 13.38 -11.96
C ASN A 140 -7.07 12.54 -12.97
N LYS A 141 -6.22 13.13 -13.82
CA LYS A 141 -5.37 12.36 -14.74
C LYS A 141 -4.23 11.67 -13.95
N ASN A 142 -4.43 10.41 -13.78
CA ASN A 142 -3.53 9.32 -13.39
C ASN A 142 -2.21 9.77 -12.71
N VAL A 143 -2.27 9.85 -11.39
CA VAL A 143 -1.09 10.09 -10.53
C VAL A 143 -0.13 8.90 -10.60
N PHE A 144 -0.63 7.71 -10.99
CA PHE A 144 0.12 6.46 -11.13
C PHE A 144 0.01 5.93 -12.56
N SER A 145 1.02 5.20 -12.99
CA SER A 145 1.07 4.49 -14.27
C SER A 145 1.79 3.15 -14.11
N ILE A 146 1.53 2.24 -15.06
CA ILE A 146 2.19 0.94 -15.10
C ILE A 146 3.34 0.99 -16.12
N GLU A 147 4.50 0.57 -15.70
CA GLU A 147 5.64 0.23 -16.54
C GLU A 147 5.86 -1.29 -16.50
N ASN A 148 6.44 -1.89 -17.55
CA ASN A 148 6.74 -3.32 -17.59
C ASN A 148 5.55 -4.23 -17.25
N ALA A 149 4.36 -3.93 -17.79
CA ALA A 149 3.09 -4.64 -17.52
C ALA A 149 3.19 -6.17 -17.61
N HIS A 150 4.04 -6.69 -18.52
CA HIS A 150 4.28 -8.13 -18.72
C HIS A 150 4.76 -8.86 -17.45
N LYS A 151 5.36 -8.13 -16.49
CA LYS A 151 5.83 -8.72 -15.23
C LYS A 151 4.71 -9.11 -14.27
N ILE A 152 3.50 -8.56 -14.47
CA ILE A 152 2.35 -8.80 -13.59
C ILE A 152 1.13 -9.37 -14.31
N GLU A 153 1.19 -9.56 -15.63
CA GLU A 153 0.10 -10.17 -16.39
C GLU A 153 -0.21 -11.57 -15.84
N GLY A 154 -1.48 -11.84 -15.54
CA GLY A 154 -1.95 -13.10 -14.99
C GLY A 154 -1.59 -13.33 -13.53
N LYS A 155 -0.94 -12.38 -12.84
CA LYS A 155 -0.45 -12.53 -11.46
C LYS A 155 -1.43 -12.05 -10.41
N HIS A 156 -1.31 -12.61 -9.22
CA HIS A 156 -1.94 -12.11 -8.00
C HIS A 156 -0.96 -11.16 -7.28
N VAL A 157 -1.28 -9.89 -7.27
CA VAL A 157 -0.45 -8.82 -6.74
C VAL A 157 -0.84 -8.49 -5.30
N LEU A 158 0.13 -8.43 -4.38
CA LEU A 158 -0.03 -7.82 -3.06
C LEU A 158 0.41 -6.36 -3.12
N LEU A 159 -0.57 -5.44 -3.16
CA LEU A 159 -0.31 -4.00 -3.10
C LEU A 159 -0.11 -3.57 -1.65
N VAL A 160 1.04 -2.93 -1.36
CA VAL A 160 1.43 -2.55 0.01
C VAL A 160 1.57 -1.04 0.13
N ASP A 161 0.87 -0.43 1.12
CA ASP A 161 1.00 1.00 1.46
C ASP A 161 1.25 1.18 2.97
N ASP A 162 1.60 2.39 3.39
CA ASP A 162 1.90 2.69 4.79
C ASP A 162 0.63 2.88 5.63
N ILE A 163 -0.30 3.72 5.22
CA ILE A 163 -1.51 4.04 5.99
C ILE A 163 -2.74 4.08 5.08
N PHE A 164 -3.74 3.28 5.42
CA PHE A 164 -5.07 3.38 4.86
C PHE A 164 -5.86 4.47 5.59
N THR A 165 -6.26 5.50 4.86
CA THR A 165 -7.11 6.59 5.36
C THR A 165 -8.46 6.60 4.64
N THR A 166 -8.56 7.31 3.53
CA THR A 166 -9.73 7.33 2.65
C THR A 166 -9.70 6.24 1.57
N GLY A 167 -8.58 5.54 1.40
CA GLY A 167 -8.38 4.58 0.34
C GLY A 167 -7.97 5.17 -1.03
N ALA A 168 -8.01 6.49 -1.21
CA ALA A 168 -7.80 7.12 -2.51
C ALA A 168 -6.46 6.77 -3.20
N THR A 169 -5.38 6.64 -2.45
CA THR A 169 -4.07 6.22 -2.99
C THR A 169 -4.12 4.79 -3.50
N ILE A 170 -4.64 3.89 -2.68
CA ILE A 170 -4.77 2.46 -3.01
C ILE A 170 -5.73 2.27 -4.19
N GLU A 171 -6.86 2.97 -4.20
CA GLU A 171 -7.82 2.96 -5.31
C GLU A 171 -7.15 3.34 -6.64
N ALA A 172 -6.40 4.43 -6.64
CA ALA A 172 -5.70 4.90 -7.84
C ALA A 172 -4.65 3.89 -8.34
N CYS A 173 -3.87 3.28 -7.43
CA CYS A 173 -2.91 2.24 -7.75
C CYS A 173 -3.59 0.96 -8.25
N ALA A 174 -4.62 0.50 -7.54
CA ALA A 174 -5.35 -0.71 -7.87
C ALA A 174 -6.03 -0.62 -9.25
N LYS A 175 -6.64 0.52 -9.58
CA LYS A 175 -7.24 0.75 -10.90
C LYS A 175 -6.21 0.66 -12.03
N GLU A 176 -4.97 1.11 -11.82
CA GLU A 176 -3.93 0.95 -12.84
C GLU A 176 -3.46 -0.51 -12.98
N ILE A 177 -3.25 -1.21 -11.86
CA ILE A 177 -2.85 -2.62 -11.85
C ILE A 177 -3.91 -3.50 -12.52
N LEU A 178 -5.19 -3.29 -12.19
CA LEU A 178 -6.31 -4.08 -12.72
C LEU A 178 -6.61 -3.85 -14.20
N LYS A 179 -5.99 -2.87 -14.87
CA LYS A 179 -6.02 -2.76 -16.34
C LYS A 179 -5.21 -3.87 -17.03
N ILE A 180 -4.29 -4.50 -16.32
CA ILE A 180 -3.47 -5.56 -16.85
C ILE A 180 -4.26 -6.87 -16.85
N LYS A 181 -4.19 -7.57 -17.95
CA LYS A 181 -5.01 -8.76 -18.22
C LYS A 181 -4.81 -9.84 -17.14
N ASN A 182 -5.93 -10.36 -16.63
CA ASN A 182 -5.96 -11.46 -15.66
C ASN A 182 -5.19 -11.21 -14.37
N THR A 183 -4.91 -9.95 -14.02
CA THR A 183 -4.27 -9.58 -12.76
C THR A 183 -5.31 -9.55 -11.65
N ARG A 184 -4.99 -10.15 -10.52
CA ARG A 184 -5.76 -10.07 -9.26
C ARG A 184 -5.01 -9.24 -8.25
N ILE A 185 -5.70 -8.71 -7.24
CA ILE A 185 -5.08 -7.84 -6.24
C ILE A 185 -5.51 -8.21 -4.83
N SER A 186 -4.55 -8.19 -3.91
CA SER A 186 -4.74 -8.13 -2.46
C SER A 186 -4.08 -6.88 -1.90
N ILE A 187 -4.54 -6.37 -0.77
CA ILE A 187 -4.14 -5.07 -0.24
C ILE A 187 -3.71 -5.20 1.21
N VAL A 188 -2.50 -4.71 1.51
CA VAL A 188 -1.98 -4.66 2.88
C VAL A 188 -1.46 -3.28 3.22
N THR A 189 -1.75 -2.79 4.44
CA THR A 189 -1.18 -1.56 4.96
C THR A 189 -0.64 -1.74 6.38
N MET A 190 0.38 -0.96 6.74
CA MET A 190 0.92 -1.00 8.09
C MET A 190 -0.06 -0.43 9.11
N ALA A 191 -0.91 0.53 8.72
CA ALA A 191 -1.88 1.12 9.63
C ALA A 191 -3.18 1.54 8.95
N TYR A 192 -4.25 1.64 9.74
CA TYR A 192 -5.58 2.11 9.36
C TYR A 192 -6.06 3.22 10.28
N THR A 193 -6.56 4.31 9.69
CA THR A 193 -7.16 5.42 10.44
C THR A 193 -8.68 5.19 10.55
N GLN A 194 -9.19 4.98 11.74
CA GLN A 194 -10.63 5.01 11.97
C GLN A 194 -11.15 6.44 11.76
N SER A 195 -12.12 6.60 10.87
CA SER A 195 -12.89 7.84 10.68
C SER A 195 -13.87 8.05 11.84
#